data_5030c75ad913e0b41ec784baa7ac7191
#
_entry.id   5030c75ad913e0b41ec784baa7ac7191
#
_cell.length_a   1.000
_cell.length_b   1.000
_cell.length_c   1.000
_cell.angle_alpha   90.00
_cell.angle_beta   90.00
_cell.angle_gamma   90.00
#
_symmetry.space_group_name_H-M   'P 1'
#
loop_
_entity.id
_entity.type
_entity.pdbx_description
1 polymer ?
#
loop_
_entity_poly.entity_id
_entity_poly.type
_entity_poly.pdbx_seq_one_letter_code
_entity_poly.pdbx_strand_id
1 'polypeptide(L)'
;MAERMNNLTGKEWLQNSFSIWREIRKTAEEKALKHPAMFPSQLCEKLIDIYTRESGEVILDPFLGAGSTLVAAKKKGRRGIGIELNPEYAELATSRAQTAQASLD
;
A
#
# COMPACT_ATOMS: atom_id res chain seq x y z
N MET A 1 13.51 22.09 15.44
CA MET A 1 12.22 21.80 14.79
C MET A 1 11.98 20.29 14.78
N ALA A 2 10.81 19.88 15.17
CA ALA A 2 10.48 18.45 15.15
C ALA A 2 10.39 17.94 13.69
N GLU A 3 10.89 16.76 13.44
CA GLU A 3 10.79 16.10 12.16
C GLU A 3 9.34 15.69 11.88
N ARG A 4 8.92 15.88 10.66
CA ARG A 4 7.56 15.48 10.26
C ARG A 4 7.52 13.97 10.01
N MET A 5 6.39 13.35 10.33
CA MET A 5 6.16 11.92 10.13
C MET A 5 6.17 11.52 8.65
N ASN A 6 5.77 12.42 7.77
CA ASN A 6 5.65 12.15 6.34
C ASN A 6 6.05 13.38 5.51
N ASN A 7 6.00 13.24 4.19
CA ASN A 7 6.37 14.30 3.26
C ASN A 7 5.17 15.12 2.76
N LEU A 8 4.01 14.98 3.38
CA LEU A 8 2.81 15.69 2.96
C LEU A 8 2.89 17.18 3.30
N THR A 9 2.38 18.00 2.39
CA THR A 9 2.17 19.41 2.66
C THR A 9 1.02 19.61 3.65
N GLY A 10 0.87 20.80 4.21
CA GLY A 10 -0.27 21.10 5.07
C GLY A 10 -1.62 20.90 4.39
N LYS A 11 -1.70 21.24 3.09
CA LYS A 11 -2.92 21.01 2.30
C LYS A 11 -3.21 19.51 2.13
N GLU A 12 -2.19 18.74 1.83
CA GLU A 12 -2.33 17.29 1.70
C GLU A 12 -2.73 16.65 3.02
N TRP A 13 -2.16 17.11 4.14
CA TRP A 13 -2.56 16.67 5.47
C TRP A 13 -4.06 16.89 5.71
N LEU A 14 -4.55 18.07 5.38
CA LEU A 14 -5.97 18.40 5.55
C LEU A 14 -6.85 17.46 4.71
N GLN A 15 -6.47 17.24 3.46
CA GLN A 15 -7.21 16.33 2.56
C GLN A 15 -7.21 14.90 3.06
N ASN A 16 -6.09 14.43 3.62
CA ASN A 16 -5.96 13.06 4.11
C ASN A 16 -6.57 12.85 5.50
N SER A 17 -6.95 13.90 6.20
CA SER A 17 -7.60 13.78 7.50
C SER A 17 -9.11 13.53 7.39
N PHE A 18 -9.70 13.57 6.20
CA PHE A 18 -11.09 13.21 5.99
C PHE A 18 -11.28 11.70 6.17
N SER A 19 -12.37 11.30 6.79
CA SER A 19 -12.70 9.89 7.00
C SER A 19 -13.14 9.16 5.74
N ILE A 20 -13.56 9.89 4.71
CA ILE A 20 -14.05 9.32 3.45
C ILE A 20 -13.11 9.75 2.32
N TRP A 21 -12.48 8.76 1.69
CA TRP A 21 -11.57 8.97 0.56
C TRP A 21 -12.22 8.44 -0.71
N ARG A 22 -12.87 9.33 -1.45
CA ARG A 22 -13.67 8.96 -2.63
C ARG A 22 -12.84 8.62 -3.86
N GLU A 23 -11.57 9.04 -3.89
CA GLU A 23 -10.68 8.81 -5.01
C GLU A 23 -10.08 7.40 -5.04
N ILE A 24 -10.24 6.64 -3.97
CA ILE A 24 -9.66 5.29 -3.90
C ILE A 24 -10.47 4.33 -4.76
N ARG A 25 -9.76 3.61 -5.63
CA ARG A 25 -10.34 2.63 -6.55
C ARG A 25 -9.43 1.40 -6.65
N LYS A 26 -10.02 0.26 -6.96
CA LYS A 26 -9.25 -0.90 -7.36
C LYS A 26 -8.64 -0.65 -8.74
N THR A 27 -7.39 -1.09 -8.91
CA THR A 27 -6.74 -1.05 -10.22
C THR A 27 -7.34 -2.11 -11.15
N ALA A 28 -7.03 -2.02 -12.44
CA ALA A 28 -7.48 -3.04 -13.42
C ALA A 28 -6.94 -4.43 -13.04
N GLU A 29 -5.70 -4.51 -12.58
CA GLU A 29 -5.08 -5.75 -12.11
C GLU A 29 -5.88 -6.34 -10.94
N GLU A 30 -6.23 -5.52 -9.97
CA GLU A 30 -6.97 -5.96 -8.78
C GLU A 30 -8.39 -6.43 -9.12
N LYS A 31 -9.05 -5.75 -10.04
CA LYS A 31 -10.38 -6.17 -10.52
C LYS A 31 -10.32 -7.53 -11.22
N ALA A 32 -9.26 -7.78 -11.98
CA ALA A 32 -9.08 -9.03 -12.71
C ALA A 32 -8.86 -10.23 -11.78
N LEU A 33 -8.30 -10.01 -10.59
CA LEU A 33 -8.03 -11.08 -9.62
C LEU A 33 -9.28 -11.62 -8.95
N LYS A 34 -10.36 -10.86 -8.89
CA LYS A 34 -11.65 -11.27 -8.30
C LYS A 34 -11.56 -11.80 -6.87
N HIS A 35 -10.60 -11.32 -6.10
CA HIS A 35 -10.48 -11.71 -4.68
C HIS A 35 -11.59 -11.04 -3.87
N PRO A 36 -12.39 -11.79 -3.08
CA PRO A 36 -13.59 -11.24 -2.45
C PRO A 36 -13.34 -10.19 -1.38
N ALA A 37 -12.19 -10.19 -0.73
CA ALA A 37 -11.89 -9.30 0.38
C ALA A 37 -10.61 -8.49 0.16
N MET A 38 -10.24 -8.25 -1.08
CA MET A 38 -9.01 -7.52 -1.40
C MET A 38 -9.16 -6.03 -1.15
N PHE A 39 -8.24 -5.48 -0.35
CA PHE A 39 -8.12 -4.02 -0.23
C PHE A 39 -7.48 -3.44 -1.49
N PRO A 40 -7.96 -2.30 -1.99
CA PRO A 40 -7.28 -1.61 -3.08
C PRO A 40 -5.86 -1.21 -2.67
N SER A 41 -4.88 -1.44 -3.54
CA SER A 41 -3.51 -0.99 -3.27
C SER A 41 -3.43 0.53 -3.10
N GLN A 42 -4.32 1.27 -3.76
CA GLN A 42 -4.41 2.72 -3.58
C GLN A 42 -4.71 3.13 -2.15
N LEU A 43 -5.53 2.35 -1.42
CA LEU A 43 -5.77 2.59 0.01
C LEU A 43 -4.47 2.42 0.80
N CYS A 44 -3.75 1.34 0.53
CA CYS A 44 -2.47 1.08 1.20
C CYS A 44 -1.43 2.16 0.87
N GLU A 45 -1.37 2.61 -0.39
CA GLU A 45 -0.48 3.68 -0.81
C GLU A 45 -0.77 4.98 -0.04
N LYS A 46 -2.05 5.30 0.13
CA LYS A 46 -2.45 6.49 0.86
C LYS A 46 -2.03 6.43 2.33
N LEU A 47 -2.22 5.27 2.97
CA LEU A 47 -1.78 5.07 4.34
C LEU A 47 -0.25 5.16 4.47
N ILE A 48 0.48 4.62 3.51
CA ILE A 48 1.94 4.71 3.49
C ILE A 48 2.39 6.17 3.38
N ASP A 49 1.76 6.96 2.51
CA ASP A 49 2.07 8.38 2.38
C ASP A 49 1.80 9.16 3.67
N ILE A 50 0.75 8.76 4.41
CA ILE A 50 0.40 9.43 5.66
C ILE A 50 1.37 9.08 6.80
N TYR A 51 1.73 7.82 6.93
CA TYR A 51 2.43 7.29 8.11
C TYR A 51 3.91 7.04 7.91
N THR A 52 4.45 7.21 6.70
CA THR A 52 5.87 7.06 6.44
C THR A 52 6.40 8.25 5.65
N ARG A 53 7.71 8.45 5.67
CA ARG A 53 8.33 9.60 5.05
C ARG A 53 9.29 9.23 3.92
N GLU A 54 10.09 8.20 4.12
CA GLU A 54 11.23 7.92 3.25
C GLU A 54 11.27 6.47 2.77
N SER A 55 11.92 6.28 1.64
CA SER A 55 12.25 4.95 1.18
C SER A 55 13.11 4.23 2.23
N GLY A 56 12.92 2.93 2.35
CA GLY A 56 13.62 2.12 3.33
C GLY A 56 12.89 1.94 4.65
N GLU A 57 11.86 2.72 4.93
CA GLU A 57 10.98 2.42 6.06
C GLU A 57 10.24 1.12 5.79
N VAL A 58 9.96 0.37 6.85
CA VAL A 58 9.39 -0.99 6.75
C VAL A 58 7.90 -0.95 7.02
N ILE A 59 7.14 -1.56 6.10
CA ILE A 59 5.70 -1.75 6.23
C ILE A 59 5.47 -3.22 6.60
N LEU A 60 4.81 -3.46 7.72
CA LEU A 60 4.47 -4.80 8.16
C LEU A 60 2.97 -5.01 8.07
N ASP A 61 2.55 -6.07 7.39
CA ASP A 61 1.17 -6.50 7.34
C ASP A 61 1.05 -7.95 7.84
N PRO A 62 0.56 -8.15 9.07
CA PRO A 62 0.46 -9.51 9.63
C PRO A 62 -0.70 -10.33 9.06
N PHE A 63 -1.58 -9.72 8.26
CA PHE A 63 -2.71 -10.39 7.62
C PHE A 63 -2.75 -10.03 6.14
N LEU A 64 -1.71 -10.42 5.43
CA LEU A 64 -1.40 -9.92 4.10
C LEU A 64 -2.49 -10.17 3.04
N GLY A 65 -3.13 -11.34 3.07
CA GLY A 65 -4.10 -11.70 2.05
C GLY A 65 -3.47 -11.75 0.66
N ALA A 66 -4.08 -11.11 -0.30
CA ALA A 66 -3.61 -11.10 -1.69
C ALA A 66 -2.44 -10.15 -1.95
N GLY A 67 -1.95 -9.45 -0.94
CA GLY A 67 -0.69 -8.71 -1.03
C GLY A 67 -0.78 -7.26 -1.47
N SER A 68 -1.93 -6.62 -1.35
CA SER A 68 -2.06 -5.20 -1.75
C SER A 68 -1.11 -4.29 -0.99
N THR A 69 -0.83 -4.60 0.28
CA THR A 69 0.14 -3.83 1.09
C THR A 69 1.55 -3.93 0.52
N LEU A 70 1.97 -5.13 0.07
CA LEU A 70 3.30 -5.30 -0.53
C LEU A 70 3.41 -4.58 -1.87
N VAL A 71 2.34 -4.64 -2.68
CA VAL A 71 2.28 -3.91 -3.95
C VAL A 71 2.43 -2.41 -3.69
N ALA A 72 1.68 -1.89 -2.73
CA ALA A 72 1.72 -0.48 -2.37
C ALA A 72 3.10 -0.06 -1.83
N ALA A 73 3.68 -0.87 -0.95
CA ALA A 73 5.01 -0.60 -0.40
C ALA A 73 6.04 -0.50 -1.52
N LYS A 74 6.02 -1.43 -2.46
CA LYS A 74 6.94 -1.41 -3.59
C LYS A 74 6.75 -0.17 -4.47
N LYS A 75 5.51 0.17 -4.78
CA LYS A 75 5.20 1.38 -5.58
C LYS A 75 5.70 2.66 -4.90
N LYS A 76 5.67 2.70 -3.59
CA LYS A 76 6.10 3.87 -2.81
C LYS A 76 7.55 3.81 -2.35
N GLY A 77 8.31 2.79 -2.78
CA GLY A 77 9.73 2.68 -2.44
C GLY A 77 9.99 2.30 -0.98
N ARG A 78 9.02 1.68 -0.32
CA ARG A 78 9.19 1.16 1.05
C ARG A 78 9.49 -0.33 1.02
N ARG A 79 10.04 -0.84 2.12
CA ARG A 79 10.19 -2.29 2.31
C ARG A 79 8.91 -2.86 2.87
N GLY A 80 8.50 -4.02 2.36
CA GLY A 80 7.29 -4.66 2.83
C GLY A 80 7.57 -6.03 3.42
N ILE A 81 6.95 -6.33 4.55
CA ILE A 81 6.95 -7.67 5.15
C ILE A 81 5.48 -8.05 5.36
N GLY A 82 5.07 -9.17 4.79
CA GLY A 82 3.71 -9.67 4.94
C GLY A 82 3.71 -11.07 5.52
N ILE A 83 2.66 -11.39 6.25
CA ILE A 83 2.45 -12.72 6.82
C ILE A 83 1.08 -13.21 6.33
N GLU A 84 1.04 -14.40 5.77
CA GLU A 84 -0.18 -15.00 5.25
C GLU A 84 -0.18 -16.49 5.47
N LEU A 85 -1.23 -17.01 6.12
CA LEU A 85 -1.36 -18.44 6.44
C LEU A 85 -1.82 -19.28 5.24
N ASN A 86 -2.58 -18.68 4.32
CA ASN A 86 -3.06 -19.39 3.14
C ASN A 86 -1.99 -19.43 2.06
N PRO A 87 -1.46 -20.63 1.70
CA PRO A 87 -0.36 -20.71 0.72
C PRO A 87 -0.72 -20.11 -0.64
N GLU A 88 -1.95 -20.28 -1.10
CA GLU A 88 -2.37 -19.73 -2.39
C GLU A 88 -2.33 -18.21 -2.39
N TYR A 89 -2.77 -17.58 -1.31
CA TYR A 89 -2.71 -16.13 -1.17
C TYR A 89 -1.28 -15.64 -1.00
N ALA A 90 -0.45 -16.39 -0.27
CA ALA A 90 0.97 -16.05 -0.13
C ALA A 90 1.69 -16.07 -1.49
N GLU A 91 1.42 -17.07 -2.33
CA GLU A 91 1.97 -17.13 -3.68
C GLU A 91 1.47 -15.99 -4.55
N LEU A 92 0.19 -15.69 -4.49
CA LEU A 92 -0.40 -14.57 -5.23
C LEU A 92 0.23 -13.25 -4.80
N ALA A 93 0.36 -13.03 -3.50
CA ALA A 93 0.97 -11.81 -2.97
C ALA A 93 2.42 -11.66 -3.44
N THR A 94 3.18 -12.76 -3.42
CA THR A 94 4.57 -12.77 -3.89
C THR A 94 4.63 -12.41 -5.37
N SER A 95 3.81 -13.04 -6.19
CA SER A 95 3.76 -12.77 -7.63
C SER A 95 3.41 -11.31 -7.91
N ARG A 96 2.39 -10.79 -7.24
CA ARG A 96 1.99 -9.39 -7.42
C ARG A 96 3.10 -8.42 -7.03
N ALA A 97 3.77 -8.69 -5.91
CA ALA A 97 4.87 -7.84 -5.44
C ALA A 97 6.05 -7.87 -6.42
N GLN A 98 6.34 -9.04 -7.00
CA GLN A 98 7.43 -9.16 -7.98
C GLN A 98 7.15 -8.41 -9.27
N THR A 99 5.90 -8.38 -9.72
CA THR A 99 5.53 -7.71 -10.97
C THR A 99 5.19 -6.24 -10.80
N ALA A 100 4.95 -5.79 -9.58
CA ALA A 100 4.67 -4.38 -9.32
C ALA A 100 5.92 -3.55 -9.60
N GLN A 101 5.73 -2.35 -10.16
CA GLN A 101 6.82 -1.44 -10.45
C GLN A 101 6.79 -0.25 -9.51
N ALA A 102 7.97 0.20 -9.09
CA ALA A 102 8.08 1.39 -8.28
C ALA A 102 7.61 2.61 -9.08
N SER A 103 6.95 3.54 -8.37
CA SER A 103 6.58 4.82 -8.96
C SER A 103 7.84 5.63 -9.26
N LEU A 104 7.85 6.32 -10.39
CA LEU A 104 8.96 7.19 -10.77
C LEU A 104 8.90 8.58 -10.14
N ASP A 105 7.84 8.87 -9.43
CA ASP A 105 7.62 10.19 -8.83
C ASP A 105 8.39 10.40 -7.53
#